data_b00d800049fa4af3582cc66c32be4442
#
_entry.id   b00d800049fa4af3582cc66c32be4442
#
_cell.length_a   1.000
_cell.length_b   1.000
_cell.length_c   1.000
_cell.angle_alpha   90.00
_cell.angle_beta   90.00
_cell.angle_gamma   90.00
#
_symmetry.space_group_name_H-M   'P 1'
#
loop_
_entity.id
_entity.type
_entity.pdbx_description
1 polymer ?
#
loop_
_entity_poly.entity_id
_entity_poly.type
_entity_poly.pdbx_seq_one_letter_code
_entity_poly.pdbx_strand_id
1 'polypeptide(L)'
;MFDKFHEECGVVAVYGHPEAAKMAYLGLYALQHRGQESAGICTSDGAEIHCQKSMGHVADIFTTAVLNELPGKLAIGHTRYSTAGDTALLNAQPFSVACNKGRVAVAHNGNITNAIELRAELERRGSIFQANSDTEVILHLVAHSRERTLAGALRDALLQIESAF
;
A
#
# COMPACT_ATOMS: atom_id res chain seq x y z
N MET A 1 -25.45 -21.82 -9.20
CA MET A 1 -24.62 -21.49 -8.03
C MET A 1 -24.01 -20.15 -8.38
N PHE A 2 -24.56 -19.05 -7.83
CA PHE A 2 -24.04 -17.71 -8.13
C PHE A 2 -22.71 -17.59 -7.40
N ASP A 3 -21.64 -17.32 -8.15
CA ASP A 3 -20.34 -16.95 -7.59
C ASP A 3 -20.55 -15.78 -6.64
N LYS A 4 -20.22 -15.98 -5.36
CA LYS A 4 -20.19 -14.88 -4.40
C LYS A 4 -19.15 -13.90 -4.93
N PHE A 5 -19.59 -12.68 -5.23
CA PHE A 5 -18.66 -11.58 -5.46
C PHE A 5 -17.68 -11.56 -4.31
N HIS A 6 -16.43 -11.89 -4.58
CA HIS A 6 -15.35 -11.70 -3.61
C HIS A 6 -15.16 -10.20 -3.49
N GLU A 7 -15.45 -9.69 -2.31
CA GLU A 7 -15.19 -8.29 -1.98
C GLU A 7 -13.68 -8.10 -1.96
N GLU A 8 -13.20 -7.15 -2.77
CA GLU A 8 -11.79 -6.97 -3.01
C GLU A 8 -11.33 -5.62 -2.46
N CYS A 9 -10.05 -5.54 -2.07
CA CYS A 9 -9.39 -4.31 -1.68
C CYS A 9 -9.55 -3.21 -2.73
N GLY A 10 -9.42 -1.93 -2.34
CA GLY A 10 -9.43 -0.79 -3.23
C GLY A 10 -8.12 -0.02 -3.17
N VAL A 11 -7.61 0.40 -4.34
CA VAL A 11 -6.43 1.26 -4.46
C VAL A 11 -6.80 2.53 -5.21
N VAL A 12 -6.30 3.66 -4.74
CA VAL A 12 -6.46 4.98 -5.38
C VAL A 12 -5.10 5.66 -5.45
N ALA A 13 -4.83 6.32 -6.58
CA ALA A 13 -3.65 7.16 -6.73
C ALA A 13 -4.04 8.52 -7.31
N VAL A 14 -3.43 9.58 -6.80
CA VAL A 14 -3.61 10.97 -7.25
C VAL A 14 -2.24 11.58 -7.46
N TYR A 15 -2.04 12.21 -8.60
CA TYR A 15 -0.78 12.89 -8.94
C TYR A 15 -1.03 14.33 -9.39
N GLY A 16 -0.24 15.25 -8.86
CA GLY A 16 -0.22 16.65 -9.30
C GLY A 16 -1.39 17.51 -8.82
N HIS A 17 -2.19 17.06 -7.84
CA HIS A 17 -3.33 17.81 -7.33
C HIS A 17 -3.04 18.45 -5.97
N PRO A 18 -3.35 19.74 -5.74
CA PRO A 18 -3.04 20.43 -4.47
C PRO A 18 -3.80 19.82 -3.26
N GLU A 19 -4.94 19.18 -3.49
CA GLU A 19 -5.71 18.47 -2.48
C GLU A 19 -5.65 16.95 -2.67
N ALA A 20 -4.46 16.41 -2.95
CA ALA A 20 -4.30 14.99 -3.28
C ALA A 20 -4.85 14.06 -2.18
N ALA A 21 -4.64 14.39 -0.89
CA ALA A 21 -5.18 13.63 0.23
C ALA A 21 -6.72 13.54 0.20
N LYS A 22 -7.39 14.67 -0.03
CA LYS A 22 -8.86 14.71 -0.10
C LYS A 22 -9.41 13.94 -1.30
N MET A 23 -8.72 14.04 -2.44
CA MET A 23 -9.11 13.28 -3.63
C MET A 23 -8.93 11.77 -3.41
N ALA A 24 -7.84 11.36 -2.76
CA ALA A 24 -7.63 9.97 -2.38
C ALA A 24 -8.71 9.49 -1.38
N TYR A 25 -9.03 10.30 -0.37
CA TYR A 25 -10.13 10.02 0.55
C TYR A 25 -11.46 9.79 -0.18
N LEU A 26 -11.85 10.67 -1.11
CA LEU A 26 -13.09 10.52 -1.87
C LEU A 26 -13.10 9.25 -2.72
N GLY A 27 -11.95 8.90 -3.33
CA GLY A 27 -11.79 7.66 -4.07
C GLY A 27 -11.94 6.43 -3.18
N LEU A 28 -11.29 6.40 -2.02
CA LEU A 28 -11.42 5.31 -1.05
C LEU A 28 -12.85 5.22 -0.48
N TYR A 29 -13.47 6.36 -0.20
CA TYR A 29 -14.86 6.40 0.26
C TYR A 29 -15.83 5.78 -0.78
N ALA A 30 -15.61 6.05 -2.05
CA ALA A 30 -16.38 5.43 -3.13
C ALA A 30 -16.13 3.91 -3.25
N LEU A 31 -14.95 3.42 -2.87
CA LEU A 31 -14.59 2.01 -2.91
C LEU A 31 -14.96 1.23 -1.64
N GLN A 32 -15.28 1.90 -0.53
CA GLN A 32 -15.52 1.23 0.76
C GLN A 32 -16.76 0.32 0.78
N HIS A 33 -17.69 0.47 -0.18
CA HIS A 33 -18.86 -0.42 -0.30
C HIS A 33 -18.48 -1.86 -0.65
N ARG A 34 -17.23 -2.09 -1.05
CA ARG A 34 -16.67 -3.42 -1.37
C ARG A 34 -16.23 -4.20 -0.13
N GLY A 35 -16.49 -3.67 1.06
CA GLY A 35 -16.02 -4.19 2.33
C GLY A 35 -14.76 -3.47 2.79
N GLN A 36 -14.60 -3.31 4.10
CA GLN A 36 -13.45 -2.61 4.65
C GLN A 36 -13.18 -3.00 6.08
N GLU A 37 -11.94 -3.30 6.36
CA GLU A 37 -11.39 -3.58 7.68
C GLU A 37 -10.43 -2.50 8.14
N SER A 38 -9.62 -2.00 7.20
CA SER A 38 -8.68 -0.93 7.44
C SER A 38 -8.54 -0.04 6.20
N ALA A 39 -8.11 1.20 6.40
CA ALA A 39 -7.75 2.10 5.32
C ALA A 39 -6.49 2.89 5.65
N GLY A 40 -5.79 3.32 4.60
CA GLY A 40 -4.63 4.17 4.72
C GLY A 40 -4.48 5.10 3.53
N ILE A 41 -3.88 6.26 3.79
CA ILE A 41 -3.44 7.23 2.77
C ILE A 41 -2.00 7.62 3.10
N CYS A 42 -1.13 7.57 2.11
CA CYS A 42 0.19 8.20 2.14
C CYS A 42 0.25 9.30 1.10
N THR A 43 0.78 10.46 1.49
CA THR A 43 1.00 11.60 0.58
C THR A 43 2.48 11.94 0.48
N SER A 44 2.84 12.68 -0.57
CA SER A 44 4.18 13.24 -0.71
C SER A 44 4.12 14.71 -1.13
N ASP A 45 4.91 15.53 -0.43
CA ASP A 45 5.15 16.93 -0.76
C ASP A 45 6.40 17.13 -1.63
N GLY A 46 7.08 16.03 -1.99
CA GLY A 46 8.31 16.00 -2.77
C GLY A 46 9.58 15.91 -1.91
N ALA A 47 9.50 16.19 -0.61
CA ALA A 47 10.59 16.05 0.36
C ALA A 47 10.34 14.85 1.27
N GLU A 48 9.12 14.73 1.78
CA GLU A 48 8.74 13.68 2.73
C GLU A 48 7.50 12.91 2.28
N ILE A 49 7.30 11.74 2.88
CA ILE A 49 6.08 10.95 2.79
C ILE A 49 5.38 10.98 4.15
N HIS A 50 4.13 11.43 4.14
CA HIS A 50 3.24 11.48 5.29
C HIS A 50 2.20 10.39 5.15
N CYS A 51 2.07 9.52 6.16
CA CYS A 51 1.15 8.38 6.09
C CYS A 51 0.25 8.34 7.32
N GLN A 52 -1.03 8.11 7.06
CA GLN A 52 -2.03 7.82 8.09
C GLN A 52 -2.79 6.56 7.71
N LYS A 53 -2.89 5.61 8.64
CA LYS A 53 -3.66 4.38 8.46
C LYS A 53 -4.22 3.89 9.78
N SER A 54 -5.40 3.28 9.72
CA SER A 54 -6.09 2.75 10.89
C SER A 54 -7.04 1.62 10.52
N MET A 55 -7.48 0.90 11.53
CA MET A 55 -8.63 0.01 11.45
C MET A 55 -9.92 0.84 11.45
N GLY A 56 -10.95 0.39 10.72
CA GLY A 56 -12.26 1.04 10.66
C GLY A 56 -12.62 1.59 9.28
N HIS A 57 -13.73 2.31 9.21
CA HIS A 57 -14.24 2.87 7.96
C HIS A 57 -13.50 4.13 7.53
N VAL A 58 -13.41 4.34 6.21
CA VAL A 58 -12.74 5.52 5.61
C VAL A 58 -13.21 6.83 6.24
N ALA A 59 -14.52 6.99 6.43
CA ALA A 59 -15.10 8.22 6.98
C ALA A 59 -14.72 8.45 8.45
N ASP A 60 -14.53 7.40 9.22
CA ASP A 60 -14.18 7.49 10.64
C ASP A 60 -12.69 7.77 10.83
N ILE A 61 -11.85 7.22 9.93
CA ILE A 61 -10.40 7.38 9.98
C ILE A 61 -9.98 8.77 9.49
N PHE A 62 -10.49 9.20 8.33
CA PHE A 62 -10.02 10.40 7.64
C PHE A 62 -10.92 11.60 7.89
N THR A 63 -10.90 12.08 9.13
CA THR A 63 -11.51 13.37 9.50
C THR A 63 -10.81 14.54 8.80
N THR A 64 -11.44 15.70 8.78
CA THR A 64 -10.80 16.92 8.25
C THR A 64 -9.46 17.23 8.92
N ALA A 65 -9.34 16.99 10.22
CA ALA A 65 -8.10 17.18 10.96
C ALA A 65 -7.00 16.27 10.45
N VAL A 66 -7.28 14.97 10.30
CA VAL A 66 -6.34 13.97 9.77
C VAL A 66 -5.92 14.29 8.34
N LEU A 67 -6.86 14.68 7.47
CA LEU A 67 -6.55 15.04 6.08
C LEU A 67 -5.63 16.27 5.98
N ASN A 68 -5.73 17.20 6.92
CA ASN A 68 -4.85 18.38 6.97
C ASN A 68 -3.41 18.03 7.40
N GLU A 69 -3.18 16.87 8.02
CA GLU A 69 -1.86 16.35 8.36
C GLU A 69 -1.18 15.60 7.21
N LEU A 70 -1.85 15.51 6.06
CA LEU A 70 -1.39 14.81 4.86
C LEU A 70 -1.13 15.82 3.72
N PRO A 71 -0.06 16.63 3.80
CA PRO A 71 0.27 17.61 2.77
C PRO A 71 0.81 16.95 1.52
N GLY A 72 0.84 17.72 0.43
CA GLY A 72 1.48 17.31 -0.82
C GLY A 72 0.53 17.22 -2.00
N LYS A 73 1.13 16.97 -3.18
CA LYS A 73 0.41 16.90 -4.46
C LYS A 73 0.32 15.50 -5.04
N LEU A 74 0.85 14.50 -4.32
CA LEU A 74 0.78 13.10 -4.65
C LEU A 74 0.16 12.36 -3.47
N ALA A 75 -0.76 11.44 -3.74
CA ALA A 75 -1.33 10.56 -2.74
C ALA A 75 -1.54 9.16 -3.30
N ILE A 76 -1.32 8.16 -2.47
CA ILE A 76 -1.78 6.79 -2.69
C ILE A 76 -2.65 6.38 -1.50
N GLY A 77 -3.74 5.70 -1.78
CA GLY A 77 -4.67 5.22 -0.77
C GLY A 77 -5.04 3.76 -0.98
N HIS A 78 -5.38 3.09 0.11
CA HIS A 78 -5.79 1.69 0.11
C HIS A 78 -6.91 1.45 1.12
N THR A 79 -7.93 0.67 0.71
CA THR A 79 -8.90 0.02 1.61
C THR A 79 -8.65 -1.47 1.58
N ARG A 80 -8.50 -2.08 2.77
CA ARG A 80 -8.29 -3.51 2.90
C ARG A 80 -9.57 -4.20 3.35
N TYR A 81 -9.88 -5.31 2.68
CA TYR A 81 -10.80 -6.32 3.14
C TYR A 81 -10.01 -7.61 3.46
N SER A 82 -10.25 -8.21 4.62
CA SER A 82 -9.62 -9.47 5.02
C SER A 82 -10.66 -10.57 5.04
N THR A 83 -10.40 -11.67 4.34
CA THR A 83 -11.27 -12.85 4.29
C THR A 83 -11.01 -13.86 5.39
N ALA A 84 -9.92 -13.76 6.12
CA ALA A 84 -9.56 -14.72 7.16
C ALA A 84 -8.60 -14.12 8.21
N GLY A 85 -9.10 -13.86 9.40
CA GLY A 85 -8.40 -14.02 10.68
C GLY A 85 -7.17 -13.16 11.01
N ASP A 86 -6.57 -12.45 10.06
CA ASP A 86 -5.34 -11.69 10.27
C ASP A 86 -5.59 -10.18 10.26
N THR A 87 -6.43 -9.75 11.22
CA THR A 87 -6.91 -8.39 11.44
C THR A 87 -5.88 -7.58 12.21
N ALA A 88 -4.72 -7.32 11.61
CA ALA A 88 -3.70 -6.52 12.28
C ALA A 88 -3.44 -5.20 11.52
N LEU A 89 -3.31 -4.10 12.25
CA LEU A 89 -2.91 -2.80 11.71
C LEU A 89 -1.58 -2.88 10.95
N LEU A 90 -0.73 -3.84 11.30
CA LEU A 90 0.54 -4.11 10.59
C LEU A 90 0.32 -4.45 9.11
N ASN A 91 -0.83 -5.05 8.76
CA ASN A 91 -1.19 -5.41 7.39
C ASN A 91 -1.94 -4.30 6.65
N ALA A 92 -2.30 -3.19 7.33
CA ALA A 92 -2.93 -2.05 6.68
C ALA A 92 -1.95 -1.35 5.73
N GLN A 93 -2.45 -1.06 4.52
CA GLN A 93 -1.68 -0.38 3.49
C GLN A 93 -2.11 1.10 3.36
N PRO A 94 -1.27 1.98 2.77
CA PRO A 94 0.02 1.71 2.14
C PRO A 94 1.11 1.33 3.15
N PHE A 95 2.07 0.49 2.72
CA PHE A 95 3.32 0.29 3.46
C PHE A 95 4.28 1.41 3.13
N SER A 96 4.97 1.96 4.14
CA SER A 96 5.99 2.99 3.95
C SER A 96 7.25 2.65 4.71
N VAL A 97 8.39 2.68 4.03
CA VAL A 97 9.71 2.38 4.58
C VAL A 97 10.74 3.37 4.09
N ALA A 98 11.79 3.57 4.89
CA ALA A 98 13.01 4.24 4.45
C ALA A 98 14.03 3.19 4.01
N CYS A 99 14.62 3.37 2.83
CA CYS A 99 15.65 2.50 2.29
C CYS A 99 16.74 3.31 1.54
N ASN A 100 17.65 2.63 0.86
CA ASN A 100 18.71 3.25 0.06
C ASN A 100 18.21 4.03 -1.19
N LYS A 101 16.90 3.97 -1.46
CA LYS A 101 16.23 4.76 -2.52
C LYS A 101 15.50 5.99 -1.97
N GLY A 102 15.66 6.27 -0.69
CA GLY A 102 14.87 7.24 0.04
C GLY A 102 13.67 6.60 0.73
N ARG A 103 12.67 7.42 1.06
CA ARG A 103 11.40 6.93 1.60
C ARG A 103 10.49 6.48 0.48
N VAL A 104 9.93 5.28 0.59
CA VAL A 104 9.06 4.66 -0.41
C VAL A 104 7.75 4.24 0.24
N ALA A 105 6.64 4.46 -0.45
CA ALA A 105 5.34 3.93 -0.04
C ALA A 105 4.72 3.11 -1.18
N VAL A 106 4.10 1.99 -0.84
CA VAL A 106 3.47 1.05 -1.79
C VAL A 106 2.07 0.68 -1.32
N ALA A 107 1.11 0.69 -2.24
CA ALA A 107 -0.20 0.09 -2.09
C ALA A 107 -0.42 -0.90 -3.26
N HIS A 108 -0.93 -2.07 -2.94
CA HIS A 108 -1.15 -3.15 -3.90
C HIS A 108 -2.51 -3.78 -3.67
N ASN A 109 -3.25 -3.96 -4.75
CA ASN A 109 -4.48 -4.74 -4.77
C ASN A 109 -4.28 -5.90 -5.73
N GLY A 110 -4.16 -7.11 -5.21
CA GLY A 110 -3.88 -8.34 -5.95
C GLY A 110 -3.31 -9.40 -5.03
N ASN A 111 -2.86 -10.50 -5.62
CA ASN A 111 -2.22 -11.61 -4.92
C ASN A 111 -0.90 -11.96 -5.62
N ILE A 112 0.20 -11.91 -4.89
CA ILE A 112 1.52 -12.30 -5.36
C ILE A 112 1.66 -13.80 -5.14
N THR A 113 1.56 -14.58 -6.21
CA THR A 113 1.50 -16.05 -6.13
C THR A 113 2.80 -16.68 -5.67
N ASN A 114 3.94 -16.06 -5.98
CA ASN A 114 5.28 -16.49 -5.54
C ASN A 114 5.81 -15.72 -4.32
N ALA A 115 4.91 -15.09 -3.53
CA ALA A 115 5.33 -14.28 -2.37
C ALA A 115 6.09 -15.08 -1.31
N ILE A 116 5.71 -16.33 -1.08
CA ILE A 116 6.33 -17.20 -0.06
C ILE A 116 7.79 -17.48 -0.43
N GLU A 117 8.04 -17.83 -1.68
CA GLU A 117 9.37 -18.13 -2.21
C GLU A 117 10.26 -16.88 -2.18
N LEU A 118 9.73 -15.74 -2.65
CA LEU A 118 10.43 -14.47 -2.64
C LEU A 118 10.77 -14.02 -1.21
N ARG A 119 9.82 -14.17 -0.28
CA ARG A 119 10.02 -13.84 1.13
C ARG A 119 11.15 -14.69 1.73
N ALA A 120 11.11 -16.01 1.54
CA ALA A 120 12.16 -16.91 2.03
C ALA A 120 13.54 -16.57 1.45
N GLU A 121 13.62 -16.18 0.18
CA GLU A 121 14.86 -15.71 -0.45
C GLU A 121 15.37 -14.42 0.21
N LEU A 122 14.49 -13.43 0.39
CA LEU A 122 14.81 -12.15 0.98
C LEU A 122 15.24 -12.29 2.45
N GLU A 123 14.57 -13.15 3.23
CA GLU A 123 14.95 -13.45 4.63
C GLU A 123 16.35 -14.09 4.71
N ARG A 124 16.67 -15.02 3.81
CA ARG A 124 18.05 -15.58 3.71
C ARG A 124 19.09 -14.52 3.39
N ARG A 125 18.70 -13.43 2.73
CA ARG A 125 19.56 -12.27 2.42
C ARG A 125 19.56 -11.20 3.50
N GLY A 126 18.88 -11.46 4.63
CA GLY A 126 18.88 -10.58 5.80
C GLY A 126 17.70 -9.58 5.84
N SER A 127 16.70 -9.70 4.99
CA SER A 127 15.49 -8.88 5.08
C SER A 127 14.69 -9.24 6.33
N ILE A 128 14.14 -8.21 7.00
CA ILE A 128 13.29 -8.34 8.17
C ILE A 128 11.89 -7.89 7.81
N PHE A 129 10.94 -8.81 7.86
CA PHE A 129 9.54 -8.53 7.59
C PHE A 129 8.78 -8.20 8.87
N GLN A 130 7.85 -7.26 8.80
CA GLN A 130 7.02 -6.82 9.93
C GLN A 130 5.56 -7.28 9.78
N ALA A 131 5.09 -7.43 8.55
CA ALA A 131 3.73 -7.84 8.23
C ALA A 131 3.69 -9.24 7.60
N ASN A 132 2.49 -9.82 7.56
CA ASN A 132 2.24 -11.07 6.84
C ASN A 132 1.75 -10.83 5.40
N SER A 133 1.68 -9.56 4.98
CA SER A 133 1.22 -9.18 3.65
C SER A 133 2.28 -9.51 2.59
N ASP A 134 1.82 -10.07 1.47
CA ASP A 134 2.62 -10.29 0.27
C ASP A 134 3.16 -8.98 -0.32
N THR A 135 2.43 -7.88 -0.15
CA THR A 135 2.82 -6.54 -0.61
C THR A 135 4.15 -6.06 -0.01
N GLU A 136 4.51 -6.49 1.21
CA GLU A 136 5.77 -6.11 1.84
C GLU A 136 6.98 -6.64 1.05
N VAL A 137 6.84 -7.75 0.34
CA VAL A 137 7.87 -8.30 -0.56
C VAL A 137 8.31 -7.28 -1.60
N ILE A 138 7.37 -6.49 -2.15
CA ILE A 138 7.68 -5.44 -3.15
C ILE A 138 8.69 -4.44 -2.60
N LEU A 139 8.50 -3.98 -1.36
CA LEU A 139 9.40 -3.01 -0.73
C LEU A 139 10.81 -3.56 -0.55
N HIS A 140 10.93 -4.82 -0.14
CA HIS A 140 12.21 -5.48 0.00
C HIS A 140 12.91 -5.67 -1.34
N LEU A 141 12.19 -6.08 -2.38
CA LEU A 141 12.74 -6.18 -3.74
C LEU A 141 13.24 -4.83 -4.25
N VAL A 142 12.45 -3.75 -4.05
CA VAL A 142 12.87 -2.39 -4.40
C VAL A 142 14.15 -1.99 -3.63
N ALA A 143 14.23 -2.27 -2.35
CA ALA A 143 15.41 -1.94 -1.53
C ALA A 143 16.66 -2.71 -1.97
N HIS A 144 16.50 -3.96 -2.40
CA HIS A 144 17.59 -4.82 -2.88
C HIS A 144 18.01 -4.56 -4.33
N SER A 145 17.18 -3.87 -5.13
CA SER A 145 17.51 -3.55 -6.52
C SER A 145 18.79 -2.72 -6.63
N ARG A 146 19.59 -3.00 -7.65
CA ARG A 146 20.81 -2.24 -7.99
C ARG A 146 20.53 -0.97 -8.80
N GLU A 147 19.31 -0.82 -9.29
CA GLU A 147 18.88 0.37 -10.02
C GLU A 147 18.97 1.62 -9.14
N ARG A 148 19.39 2.73 -9.75
CA ARG A 148 19.60 4.00 -9.02
C ARG A 148 18.32 4.80 -8.85
N THR A 149 17.35 4.61 -9.75
CA THR A 149 16.06 5.32 -9.70
C THR A 149 14.99 4.46 -9.08
N LEU A 150 14.03 5.08 -8.42
CA LEU A 150 12.86 4.36 -7.87
C LEU A 150 12.08 3.64 -8.98
N ALA A 151 11.91 4.27 -10.14
CA ALA A 151 11.22 3.66 -11.27
C ALA A 151 11.94 2.41 -11.79
N GLY A 152 13.27 2.46 -11.90
CA GLY A 152 14.09 1.29 -12.27
C GLY A 152 14.00 0.19 -11.21
N ALA A 153 14.11 0.54 -9.93
CA ALA A 153 14.01 -0.40 -8.84
C ALA A 153 12.63 -1.06 -8.74
N LEU A 154 11.56 -0.30 -8.98
CA LEU A 154 10.21 -0.85 -9.04
C LEU A 154 10.03 -1.80 -10.22
N ARG A 155 10.52 -1.42 -11.41
CA ARG A 155 10.52 -2.32 -12.57
C ARG A 155 11.24 -3.64 -12.28
N ASP A 156 12.41 -3.57 -11.67
CA ASP A 156 13.20 -4.73 -11.25
C ASP A 156 12.42 -5.63 -10.29
N ALA A 157 11.73 -5.02 -9.32
CA ALA A 157 10.88 -5.74 -8.38
C ALA A 157 9.72 -6.44 -9.10
N LEU A 158 9.01 -5.72 -9.97
CA LEU A 158 7.84 -6.25 -10.68
C LEU A 158 8.19 -7.39 -11.65
N LEU A 159 9.40 -7.41 -12.21
CA LEU A 159 9.86 -8.51 -13.06
C LEU A 159 10.10 -9.83 -12.31
N GLN A 160 10.21 -9.79 -10.98
CA GLN A 160 10.40 -10.96 -10.12
C GLN A 160 9.09 -11.49 -9.55
N ILE A 161 8.02 -10.72 -9.65
CA ILE A 161 6.72 -11.03 -9.07
C ILE A 161 5.87 -11.79 -10.08
N GLU A 162 5.29 -12.90 -9.64
CA GLU A 162 4.19 -13.56 -10.32
C GLU A 162 2.89 -13.17 -9.63
N SER A 163 1.99 -12.54 -10.36
CA SER A 163 0.79 -11.93 -9.79
C SER A 163 -0.45 -12.22 -10.63
N ALA A 164 -1.57 -12.46 -9.96
CA ALA A 164 -2.89 -12.40 -10.53
C ALA A 164 -3.47 -11.00 -10.24
N PHE A 165 -3.81 -10.26 -11.29
CA PHE A 165 -4.44 -8.94 -11.24
C PHE A 165 -5.91 -9.03 -11.59
#